data_071a9733be3ecb280cdf2e5bacdbc396
#
_entry.id   071a9733be3ecb280cdf2e5bacdbc396
#
_cell.length_a   1.000
_cell.length_b   1.000
_cell.length_c   1.000
_cell.angle_alpha   90.00
_cell.angle_beta   90.00
_cell.angle_gamma   90.00
#
_symmetry.space_group_name_H-M   'P 1'
#
loop_
_entity.id
_entity.type
_entity.pdbx_description
1 polymer ?
#
loop_
_entity_poly.entity_id
_entity_poly.type
_entity_poly.pdbx_seq_one_letter_code
_entity_poly.pdbx_strand_id
1 'polypeptide(L)'
;MPLELIAPRVLPPLDESFRPAALANRAFQREVASHGERLVVSLQRSGEEFSRFETKVYPEGHPNFEANFQYVERIVKFLLWQRGGHTLYVGGSPRIAEHLARVYSAEGARAFEYHFMGEQVYEKPFTVIACGADDAPPARETGRRLGRNLAGRRIGFDLGASDRKVSAVVDGVPVYSEEVVWEPRKHADPDYHYREIQAALKTAASKMTRVDAIGGSSAGIYIDNRPMVASLFRSVPAERFGEVKNLFLRLRAEFGVPLEVINDGDVTALAGSMSIDDNGILGIALGSSEAAGYVDTEGHIKGWLNELAFAPVDYSPDAPVDEWSGDKGCGASYFSQQCVFRLAARAGIEIPSNLKDAEKLEFVQKKLEAGFGGALAIWRSMGVYLGYGLAQYADFYDLKHVLILGRCTSGRGGNILLSGVRQVWEVEFPDLLEKIALHLPDEKTRRVGQSVAAASLPALEGKS
;
A
#
# COMPACT_ATOMS: atom_id res chain seq x y z
N MET A 1 11.58 29.87 6.59
CA MET A 1 12.43 28.80 7.19
C MET A 1 12.02 27.46 6.60
N PRO A 2 12.89 26.44 6.57
CA PRO A 2 12.47 25.08 6.16
C PRO A 2 11.45 24.50 7.14
N LEU A 3 10.82 23.38 6.77
CA LEU A 3 9.93 22.62 7.65
C LEU A 3 10.71 22.16 8.91
N GLU A 4 10.15 22.39 10.08
CA GLU A 4 10.77 21.95 11.33
C GLU A 4 10.67 20.42 11.48
N LEU A 5 11.83 19.77 11.71
CA LEU A 5 11.92 18.34 11.93
C LEU A 5 11.98 18.03 13.42
N ILE A 6 10.96 17.38 13.92
CA ILE A 6 10.81 17.07 15.34
C ILE A 6 11.52 15.75 15.68
N ALA A 7 12.42 15.77 16.67
CA ALA A 7 13.03 14.55 17.18
C ALA A 7 11.99 13.70 17.94
N PRO A 8 11.96 12.38 17.73
CA PRO A 8 11.02 11.51 18.42
C PRO A 8 11.43 11.35 19.90
N ARG A 9 10.45 11.24 20.81
CA ARG A 9 10.68 10.94 22.24
C ARG A 9 11.01 9.47 22.47
N VAL A 10 10.50 8.59 21.62
CA VAL A 10 10.86 7.17 21.58
C VAL A 10 11.80 6.95 20.41
N LEU A 11 13.09 6.84 20.71
CA LEU A 11 14.15 6.67 19.70
C LEU A 11 14.25 5.21 19.25
N PRO A 12 14.36 4.93 17.93
CA PRO A 12 14.74 3.61 17.46
C PRO A 12 16.20 3.29 17.91
N PRO A 13 16.43 2.13 18.56
CA PRO A 13 17.75 1.82 19.16
C PRO A 13 18.96 1.87 18.22
N LEU A 14 18.73 1.72 16.91
CA LEU A 14 19.79 1.66 15.91
C LEU A 14 19.78 2.87 14.94
N ASP A 15 18.99 3.93 15.22
CA ASP A 15 18.86 5.06 14.30
C ASP A 15 18.46 6.36 15.01
N GLU A 16 19.44 7.09 15.49
CA GLU A 16 19.25 8.39 16.17
C GLU A 16 18.86 9.53 15.22
N SER A 17 19.10 9.34 13.91
CA SER A 17 18.82 10.37 12.90
C SER A 17 17.37 10.38 12.44
N PHE A 18 16.56 9.38 12.81
CA PHE A 18 15.15 9.27 12.42
C PHE A 18 14.33 10.51 12.78
N ARG A 19 13.59 11.06 11.81
CA ARG A 19 12.70 12.24 11.98
C ARG A 19 11.33 11.91 11.43
N PRO A 20 10.42 11.41 12.28
CA PRO A 20 9.12 10.93 11.85
C PRO A 20 8.30 11.97 11.10
N ALA A 21 7.79 11.62 9.93
CA ALA A 21 6.89 12.45 9.14
C ALA A 21 5.66 12.89 9.96
N ALA A 22 5.08 11.98 10.75
CA ALA A 22 3.93 12.26 11.62
C ALA A 22 4.18 13.44 12.57
N LEU A 23 5.35 13.50 13.20
CA LEU A 23 5.66 14.58 14.14
C LEU A 23 5.83 15.91 13.44
N ALA A 24 6.57 15.94 12.31
CA ALA A 24 6.79 17.16 11.54
C ALA A 24 5.48 17.72 10.98
N ASN A 25 4.65 16.85 10.39
CA ASN A 25 3.37 17.25 9.83
C ASN A 25 2.39 17.76 10.89
N ARG A 26 2.28 17.06 12.02
CA ARG A 26 1.40 17.50 13.12
C ARG A 26 1.92 18.77 13.81
N ALA A 27 3.24 18.97 13.91
CA ALA A 27 3.80 20.23 14.41
C ALA A 27 3.46 21.38 13.47
N PHE A 28 3.69 21.22 12.17
CA PHE A 28 3.31 22.22 11.17
C PHE A 28 1.82 22.58 11.24
N GLN A 29 0.93 21.57 11.32
CA GLN A 29 -0.52 21.81 11.40
C GLN A 29 -0.92 22.56 12.68
N ARG A 30 -0.28 22.28 13.82
CA ARG A 30 -0.53 23.03 15.06
C ARG A 30 -0.14 24.51 14.93
N GLU A 31 0.99 24.78 14.27
CA GLU A 31 1.44 26.17 14.05
C GLU A 31 0.47 26.96 13.16
N VAL A 32 0.04 26.38 12.03
CA VAL A 32 -0.87 27.07 11.11
C VAL A 32 -2.34 27.05 11.52
N ALA A 33 -2.70 26.34 12.59
CA ALA A 33 -4.09 26.10 12.99
C ALA A 33 -4.92 27.39 13.12
N SER A 34 -4.35 28.45 13.74
CA SER A 34 -5.08 29.69 14.05
C SER A 34 -4.98 30.77 12.98
N HIS A 35 -3.93 30.77 12.16
CA HIS A 35 -3.62 31.85 11.21
C HIS A 35 -3.33 31.38 9.79
N GLY A 36 -3.33 30.07 9.57
CA GLY A 36 -3.08 29.49 8.25
C GLY A 36 -4.26 29.68 7.29
N GLU A 37 -3.92 29.80 6.01
CA GLU A 37 -4.87 29.83 4.90
C GLU A 37 -5.21 28.43 4.43
N ARG A 38 -6.43 28.25 3.92
CA ARG A 38 -6.92 26.97 3.40
C ARG A 38 -6.22 26.63 2.10
N LEU A 39 -5.66 25.42 2.04
CA LEU A 39 -5.14 24.80 0.84
C LEU A 39 -5.91 23.51 0.53
N VAL A 40 -6.30 23.37 -0.72
CA VAL A 40 -7.02 22.18 -1.20
C VAL A 40 -6.17 21.46 -2.23
N VAL A 41 -6.01 20.16 -2.04
CA VAL A 41 -5.38 19.24 -2.98
C VAL A 41 -6.46 18.29 -3.49
N SER A 42 -6.71 18.26 -4.79
CA SER A 42 -7.62 17.30 -5.41
C SER A 42 -6.89 16.50 -6.48
N LEU A 43 -6.97 15.19 -6.40
CA LEU A 43 -6.30 14.24 -7.30
C LEU A 43 -7.33 13.59 -8.20
N GLN A 44 -7.22 13.79 -9.52
CA GLN A 44 -8.00 13.07 -10.52
C GLN A 44 -7.34 11.74 -10.82
N ARG A 45 -8.12 10.66 -10.65
CA ARG A 45 -7.74 9.29 -10.99
C ARG A 45 -8.32 8.88 -12.34
N SER A 46 -8.98 7.75 -12.46
CA SER A 46 -9.64 7.31 -13.68
C SER A 46 -11.02 7.97 -13.84
N GLY A 47 -11.39 8.31 -15.07
CA GLY A 47 -12.71 8.88 -15.37
C GLY A 47 -12.97 10.19 -14.63
N GLU A 48 -14.08 10.26 -13.89
CA GLU A 48 -14.49 11.41 -13.08
C GLU A 48 -14.26 11.18 -11.57
N GLU A 49 -13.36 10.29 -11.21
CA GLU A 49 -13.02 10.05 -9.81
C GLU A 49 -12.01 11.06 -9.30
N PHE A 50 -12.35 11.70 -8.19
CA PHE A 50 -11.51 12.69 -7.53
C PHE A 50 -11.37 12.34 -6.05
N SER A 51 -10.13 12.32 -5.58
CA SER A 51 -9.80 12.29 -4.15
C SER A 51 -9.44 13.70 -3.69
N ARG A 52 -9.99 14.15 -2.56
CA ARG A 52 -9.78 15.50 -2.03
C ARG A 52 -9.14 15.44 -0.64
N PHE A 53 -8.18 16.34 -0.43
CA PHE A 53 -7.53 16.56 0.86
C PHE A 53 -7.47 18.07 1.14
N GLU A 54 -7.80 18.49 2.34
CA GLU A 54 -7.75 19.88 2.76
C GLU A 54 -6.78 20.04 3.92
N THR A 55 -6.04 21.12 3.89
CA THR A 55 -5.06 21.46 4.92
C THR A 55 -4.96 22.98 5.06
N LYS A 56 -4.20 23.43 6.05
CA LYS A 56 -3.81 24.83 6.19
C LYS A 56 -2.32 24.99 5.94
N VAL A 57 -1.95 26.15 5.41
CA VAL A 57 -0.57 26.54 5.10
C VAL A 57 -0.32 27.97 5.58
N TYR A 58 0.92 28.37 5.76
CA TYR A 58 1.25 29.75 6.04
C TYR A 58 0.79 30.66 4.91
N PRO A 59 0.19 31.83 5.22
CA PRO A 59 -0.25 32.79 4.21
C PRO A 59 0.94 33.38 3.44
N GLU A 60 0.67 33.87 2.26
CA GLU A 60 1.68 34.55 1.45
C GLU A 60 2.25 35.76 2.19
N GLY A 61 3.56 35.93 2.14
CA GLY A 61 4.28 36.96 2.91
C GLY A 61 4.65 36.58 4.35
N HIS A 62 4.17 35.44 4.86
CA HIS A 62 4.59 34.95 6.18
C HIS A 62 6.07 34.54 6.17
N PRO A 63 6.88 34.85 7.22
CA PRO A 63 8.31 34.50 7.28
C PRO A 63 8.61 33.00 7.08
N ASN A 64 7.67 32.12 7.46
CA ASN A 64 7.80 30.68 7.33
C ASN A 64 7.14 30.11 6.07
N PHE A 65 6.74 30.97 5.09
CA PHE A 65 6.04 30.52 3.87
C PHE A 65 6.78 29.40 3.12
N GLU A 66 8.12 29.41 3.12
CA GLU A 66 8.95 28.40 2.43
C GLU A 66 8.77 26.97 3.02
N ALA A 67 8.37 26.85 4.29
CA ALA A 67 8.06 25.54 4.90
C ALA A 67 6.86 24.86 4.22
N ASN A 68 5.93 25.63 3.62
CA ASN A 68 4.82 25.10 2.88
C ASN A 68 5.25 24.20 1.72
N PHE A 69 6.35 24.56 1.05
CA PHE A 69 6.81 23.80 -0.13
C PHE A 69 7.17 22.37 0.24
N GLN A 70 7.96 22.20 1.28
CA GLN A 70 8.34 20.86 1.74
C GLN A 70 7.14 20.11 2.34
N TYR A 71 6.34 20.78 3.18
CA TYR A 71 5.16 20.16 3.78
C TYR A 71 4.19 19.66 2.71
N VAL A 72 3.78 20.52 1.78
CA VAL A 72 2.77 20.17 0.77
C VAL A 72 3.33 19.14 -0.23
N GLU A 73 4.60 19.24 -0.61
CA GLU A 73 5.25 18.26 -1.49
C GLU A 73 5.23 16.85 -0.86
N ARG A 74 5.55 16.73 0.44
CA ARG A 74 5.51 15.44 1.16
C ARG A 74 4.07 14.91 1.30
N ILE A 75 3.09 15.78 1.57
CA ILE A 75 1.67 15.41 1.60
C ILE A 75 1.19 14.92 0.23
N VAL A 76 1.50 15.66 -0.85
CA VAL A 76 1.14 15.25 -2.21
C VAL A 76 1.77 13.91 -2.57
N LYS A 77 3.05 13.69 -2.24
CA LYS A 77 3.69 12.39 -2.46
C LYS A 77 2.95 11.28 -1.71
N PHE A 78 2.60 11.48 -0.44
CA PHE A 78 1.83 10.51 0.32
C PHE A 78 0.49 10.19 -0.35
N LEU A 79 -0.26 11.22 -0.71
CA LEU A 79 -1.58 11.07 -1.35
C LEU A 79 -1.50 10.36 -2.71
N LEU A 80 -0.47 10.62 -3.51
CA LEU A 80 -0.26 9.92 -4.78
C LEU A 80 -0.05 8.42 -4.59
N TRP A 81 0.75 8.03 -3.60
CA TRP A 81 1.02 6.61 -3.34
C TRP A 81 -0.12 5.91 -2.58
N GLN A 82 -0.87 6.66 -1.77
CA GLN A 82 -2.09 6.16 -1.14
C GLN A 82 -3.24 6.02 -2.14
N ARG A 83 -3.56 7.10 -2.86
CA ARG A 83 -4.81 7.22 -3.63
C ARG A 83 -4.61 7.08 -5.13
N GLY A 84 -3.45 7.48 -5.63
CA GLY A 84 -3.18 7.61 -7.05
C GLY A 84 -3.68 8.92 -7.64
N GLY A 85 -3.37 9.14 -8.92
CA GLY A 85 -3.83 10.29 -9.68
C GLY A 85 -2.84 10.71 -10.76
N HIS A 86 -3.36 11.29 -11.84
CA HIS A 86 -2.56 11.83 -12.94
C HIS A 86 -2.71 13.35 -13.10
N THR A 87 -3.74 13.95 -12.49
CA THR A 87 -3.93 15.40 -12.47
C THR A 87 -4.09 15.86 -11.03
N LEU A 88 -3.23 16.78 -10.63
CA LEU A 88 -3.19 17.40 -9.32
C LEU A 88 -3.75 18.82 -9.40
N TYR A 89 -4.91 19.06 -8.82
CA TYR A 89 -5.46 20.41 -8.62
C TYR A 89 -4.99 20.94 -7.28
N VAL A 90 -4.44 22.17 -7.29
CA VAL A 90 -3.94 22.85 -6.08
C VAL A 90 -4.71 24.17 -5.94
N GLY A 91 -5.63 24.18 -4.99
CA GLY A 91 -6.51 25.31 -4.73
C GLY A 91 -6.05 26.14 -3.52
N GLY A 92 -5.98 27.48 -3.70
CA GLY A 92 -5.72 28.43 -2.62
C GLY A 92 -4.35 29.10 -2.62
N SER A 93 -3.32 28.54 -3.28
CA SER A 93 -2.01 29.18 -3.38
C SER A 93 -1.35 28.91 -4.73
N PRO A 94 -1.33 29.93 -5.64
CA PRO A 94 -0.65 29.80 -6.93
C PRO A 94 0.85 29.50 -6.81
N ARG A 95 1.53 30.06 -5.82
CA ARG A 95 2.97 29.81 -5.59
C ARG A 95 3.27 28.37 -5.21
N ILE A 96 2.42 27.75 -4.39
CA ILE A 96 2.54 26.33 -4.04
C ILE A 96 2.27 25.47 -5.27
N ALA A 97 1.23 25.79 -6.05
CA ALA A 97 0.92 25.09 -7.29
C ALA A 97 2.08 25.15 -8.31
N GLU A 98 2.69 26.34 -8.49
CA GLU A 98 3.85 26.53 -9.37
C GLU A 98 5.07 25.71 -8.88
N HIS A 99 5.31 25.70 -7.57
CA HIS A 99 6.36 24.87 -6.99
C HIS A 99 6.14 23.38 -7.28
N LEU A 100 4.93 22.88 -7.03
CA LEU A 100 4.58 21.48 -7.31
C LEU A 100 4.67 21.14 -8.79
N ALA A 101 4.29 22.05 -9.70
CA ALA A 101 4.41 21.85 -11.14
C ALA A 101 5.88 21.67 -11.59
N ARG A 102 6.81 22.37 -10.95
CA ARG A 102 8.25 22.18 -11.19
C ARG A 102 8.76 20.88 -10.60
N VAL A 103 8.33 20.55 -9.39
CA VAL A 103 8.77 19.34 -8.67
C VAL A 103 8.25 18.07 -9.36
N TYR A 104 6.98 18.04 -9.72
CA TYR A 104 6.31 16.93 -10.42
C TYR A 104 6.31 17.17 -11.95
N SER A 105 7.49 17.30 -12.53
CA SER A 105 7.73 17.39 -13.96
C SER A 105 8.67 16.29 -14.44
N ALA A 106 8.79 16.10 -15.74
CA ALA A 106 9.63 15.04 -16.34
C ALA A 106 11.10 15.09 -15.90
N GLU A 107 11.61 16.27 -15.57
CA GLU A 107 12.99 16.50 -15.10
C GLU A 107 13.04 17.02 -13.66
N GLY A 108 11.90 17.05 -12.98
CA GLY A 108 11.79 17.55 -11.62
C GLY A 108 12.29 16.56 -10.56
N ALA A 109 12.32 17.02 -9.30
CA ALA A 109 12.74 16.18 -8.18
C ALA A 109 11.82 14.95 -7.98
N ARG A 110 10.60 14.99 -8.52
CA ARG A 110 9.62 13.90 -8.52
C ARG A 110 9.32 13.37 -9.92
N ALA A 111 10.35 13.31 -10.77
CA ALA A 111 10.24 12.75 -12.11
C ALA A 111 9.77 11.28 -12.08
N PHE A 112 10.14 10.52 -11.05
CA PHE A 112 9.67 9.15 -10.88
C PHE A 112 8.14 9.10 -10.76
N GLU A 113 7.55 9.89 -9.86
CA GLU A 113 6.09 9.96 -9.70
C GLU A 113 5.41 10.51 -10.95
N TYR A 114 6.01 11.49 -11.63
CA TYR A 114 5.49 12.05 -12.88
C TYR A 114 5.32 10.97 -13.95
N HIS A 115 6.37 10.18 -14.21
CA HIS A 115 6.34 9.10 -15.21
C HIS A 115 5.50 7.91 -14.74
N PHE A 116 5.66 7.51 -13.47
CA PHE A 116 4.97 6.34 -12.94
C PHE A 116 3.45 6.55 -12.92
N MET A 117 2.99 7.62 -12.30
CA MET A 117 1.55 7.90 -12.21
C MET A 117 0.97 8.27 -13.58
N GLY A 118 1.64 9.14 -14.33
CA GLY A 118 1.14 9.58 -15.62
C GLY A 118 1.17 8.48 -16.67
N GLU A 119 2.35 8.00 -17.01
CA GLU A 119 2.55 7.15 -18.18
C GLU A 119 2.25 5.68 -17.92
N GLN A 120 2.66 5.14 -16.74
CA GLN A 120 2.52 3.72 -16.48
C GLN A 120 1.16 3.35 -15.87
N VAL A 121 0.71 4.10 -14.85
CA VAL A 121 -0.53 3.77 -14.13
C VAL A 121 -1.76 4.27 -14.88
N TYR A 122 -1.82 5.56 -15.21
CA TYR A 122 -3.04 6.16 -15.78
C TYR A 122 -3.00 6.35 -17.31
N GLU A 123 -1.88 6.10 -17.98
CA GLU A 123 -1.69 6.27 -19.43
C GLU A 123 -2.07 7.68 -19.91
N LYS A 124 -1.78 8.70 -19.10
CA LYS A 124 -2.08 10.11 -19.32
C LYS A 124 -0.92 11.00 -18.85
N PRO A 125 -0.72 12.18 -19.43
CA PRO A 125 0.27 13.10 -18.90
C PRO A 125 -0.04 13.48 -17.45
N PHE A 126 0.97 13.46 -16.58
CA PHE A 126 0.81 14.01 -15.23
C PHE A 126 0.79 15.55 -15.30
N THR A 127 -0.19 16.18 -14.69
CA THR A 127 -0.38 17.63 -14.75
C THR A 127 -0.68 18.21 -13.38
N VAL A 128 -0.22 19.46 -13.16
CA VAL A 128 -0.55 20.24 -11.97
C VAL A 128 -1.32 21.48 -12.41
N ILE A 129 -2.49 21.70 -11.83
CA ILE A 129 -3.42 22.81 -12.17
C ILE A 129 -3.64 23.67 -10.93
N ALA A 130 -3.29 24.96 -11.03
CA ALA A 130 -3.63 25.94 -10.02
C ALA A 130 -5.09 26.39 -10.17
N CYS A 131 -5.81 26.52 -9.04
CA CYS A 131 -7.20 27.01 -9.01
C CYS A 131 -7.50 27.75 -7.70
N GLY A 132 -8.69 28.31 -7.58
CA GLY A 132 -9.21 28.78 -6.30
C GLY A 132 -9.49 27.59 -5.36
N ALA A 133 -9.45 27.82 -4.05
CA ALA A 133 -9.70 26.75 -3.07
C ALA A 133 -11.12 26.16 -3.22
N ASP A 134 -12.09 26.99 -3.60
CA ASP A 134 -13.48 26.56 -3.81
C ASP A 134 -13.71 26.00 -5.22
N ASP A 135 -12.82 26.28 -6.18
CA ASP A 135 -12.88 25.76 -7.54
C ASP A 135 -12.22 24.39 -7.69
N ALA A 136 -11.47 23.94 -6.69
CA ALA A 136 -10.87 22.60 -6.70
C ALA A 136 -11.96 21.52 -6.73
N PRO A 137 -11.85 20.51 -7.62
CA PRO A 137 -12.86 19.47 -7.77
C PRO A 137 -13.26 18.83 -6.43
N PRO A 138 -14.57 18.65 -6.17
CA PRO A 138 -15.02 17.97 -4.95
C PRO A 138 -14.63 16.50 -4.97
N ALA A 139 -14.56 15.88 -3.80
CA ALA A 139 -14.38 14.44 -3.70
C ALA A 139 -15.53 13.73 -4.44
N ARG A 140 -15.16 12.84 -5.34
CA ARG A 140 -16.06 11.94 -6.05
C ARG A 140 -15.39 10.58 -6.08
N GLU A 141 -15.54 9.85 -5.01
CA GLU A 141 -14.99 8.51 -4.88
C GLU A 141 -16.14 7.52 -4.92
N THR A 142 -16.30 6.86 -6.07
CA THR A 142 -17.23 5.75 -6.18
C THR A 142 -16.60 4.53 -5.49
N GLY A 143 -16.83 4.43 -4.20
CA GLY A 143 -16.50 3.21 -3.48
C GLY A 143 -17.22 2.03 -4.12
N ARG A 144 -16.50 1.17 -4.83
CA ARG A 144 -17.09 -0.09 -5.27
C ARG A 144 -17.32 -0.94 -4.04
N ARG A 145 -18.55 -1.40 -3.83
CA ARG A 145 -18.85 -2.45 -2.85
C ARG A 145 -18.26 -3.78 -3.34
N LEU A 146 -16.94 -3.85 -3.35
CA LEU A 146 -16.22 -5.07 -3.66
C LEU A 146 -16.09 -5.91 -2.38
N GLY A 147 -16.33 -7.21 -2.53
CA GLY A 147 -16.18 -8.15 -1.43
C GLY A 147 -17.48 -8.43 -0.67
N ARG A 148 -17.40 -9.43 0.22
CA ARG A 148 -18.50 -9.97 1.04
C ARG A 148 -19.68 -10.56 0.24
N ASN A 149 -19.56 -10.69 -1.10
CA ASN A 149 -20.55 -11.37 -1.95
C ASN A 149 -20.32 -12.87 -1.87
N LEU A 150 -20.88 -13.54 -0.87
CA LEU A 150 -20.61 -14.96 -0.60
C LEU A 150 -21.61 -15.90 -1.27
N ALA A 151 -22.79 -15.43 -1.64
CA ALA A 151 -23.83 -16.26 -2.25
C ALA A 151 -23.44 -16.79 -3.63
N GLY A 152 -23.83 -18.01 -3.95
CA GLY A 152 -23.60 -18.65 -5.25
C GLY A 152 -22.30 -19.47 -5.32
N ARG A 153 -21.93 -19.85 -6.55
CA ARG A 153 -20.75 -20.66 -6.87
C ARG A 153 -19.69 -19.79 -7.49
N ARG A 154 -18.60 -19.59 -6.75
CA ARG A 154 -17.58 -18.60 -7.06
C ARG A 154 -16.20 -19.22 -7.18
N ILE A 155 -15.37 -18.64 -8.00
CA ILE A 155 -13.95 -18.97 -8.03
C ILE A 155 -13.18 -17.81 -7.38
N GLY A 156 -12.29 -18.13 -6.43
CA GLY A 156 -11.29 -17.20 -5.91
C GLY A 156 -9.91 -17.65 -6.35
N PHE A 157 -9.07 -16.72 -6.80
CA PHE A 157 -7.68 -17.03 -7.11
C PHE A 157 -6.72 -16.00 -6.52
N ASP A 158 -5.47 -16.43 -6.31
CA ASP A 158 -4.39 -15.59 -5.82
C ASP A 158 -3.11 -15.88 -6.62
N LEU A 159 -2.54 -14.84 -7.22
CA LEU A 159 -1.36 -14.94 -8.09
C LEU A 159 -0.14 -14.40 -7.37
N GLY A 160 0.63 -15.30 -6.80
CA GLY A 160 1.93 -15.00 -6.20
C GLY A 160 3.09 -15.07 -7.22
N ALA A 161 4.28 -14.69 -6.77
CA ALA A 161 5.50 -14.71 -7.59
C ALA A 161 6.07 -16.12 -7.80
N SER A 162 5.75 -17.08 -6.92
CA SER A 162 6.26 -18.45 -6.92
C SER A 162 5.18 -19.52 -7.08
N ASP A 163 3.96 -19.17 -6.72
CA ASP A 163 2.82 -20.08 -6.76
C ASP A 163 1.55 -19.31 -7.16
N ARG A 164 0.59 -20.04 -7.71
CA ARG A 164 -0.77 -19.59 -7.97
C ARG A 164 -1.74 -20.48 -7.20
N LYS A 165 -2.71 -19.87 -6.57
CA LYS A 165 -3.74 -20.55 -5.79
C LYS A 165 -5.10 -20.33 -6.43
N VAL A 166 -5.94 -21.35 -6.36
CA VAL A 166 -7.32 -21.25 -6.81
C VAL A 166 -8.24 -22.02 -5.86
N SER A 167 -9.41 -21.48 -5.59
CA SER A 167 -10.44 -22.12 -4.77
C SER A 167 -11.80 -22.08 -5.47
N ALA A 168 -12.54 -23.19 -5.42
CA ALA A 168 -13.96 -23.23 -5.70
C ALA A 168 -14.73 -23.00 -4.39
N VAL A 169 -15.61 -22.01 -4.38
CA VAL A 169 -16.33 -21.56 -3.18
C VAL A 169 -17.83 -21.62 -3.47
N VAL A 170 -18.58 -22.29 -2.59
CA VAL A 170 -20.04 -22.39 -2.67
C VAL A 170 -20.64 -21.75 -1.43
N ASP A 171 -21.41 -20.69 -1.60
CA ASP A 171 -22.08 -19.94 -0.54
C ASP A 171 -21.09 -19.58 0.62
N GLY A 172 -19.89 -19.11 0.24
CA GLY A 172 -18.83 -18.70 1.16
C GLY A 172 -17.97 -19.84 1.72
N VAL A 173 -18.28 -21.11 1.40
CA VAL A 173 -17.52 -22.28 1.88
C VAL A 173 -16.60 -22.81 0.77
N PRO A 174 -15.28 -22.89 0.96
CA PRO A 174 -14.38 -23.50 0.00
C PRO A 174 -14.63 -25.02 -0.09
N VAL A 175 -15.03 -25.49 -1.28
CA VAL A 175 -15.26 -26.91 -1.58
C VAL A 175 -14.06 -27.56 -2.28
N TYR A 176 -13.16 -26.76 -2.81
CA TYR A 176 -11.91 -27.16 -3.42
C TYR A 176 -10.88 -26.05 -3.31
N SER A 177 -9.60 -26.41 -3.11
CA SER A 177 -8.47 -25.49 -3.18
C SER A 177 -7.25 -26.21 -3.73
N GLU A 178 -6.51 -25.52 -4.58
CA GLU A 178 -5.25 -25.99 -5.17
C GLU A 178 -4.21 -24.87 -5.14
N GLU A 179 -2.97 -25.27 -4.87
CA GLU A 179 -1.79 -24.40 -4.98
C GLU A 179 -0.80 -25.05 -5.94
N VAL A 180 -0.40 -24.34 -6.98
CA VAL A 180 0.51 -24.83 -8.02
C VAL A 180 1.68 -23.90 -8.16
N VAL A 181 2.88 -24.45 -8.15
CA VAL A 181 4.10 -23.70 -8.44
C VAL A 181 4.09 -23.25 -9.89
N TRP A 182 4.37 -21.99 -10.12
CA TRP A 182 4.59 -21.41 -11.44
C TRP A 182 5.73 -20.38 -11.39
N GLU A 183 6.25 -20.00 -12.55
CA GLU A 183 7.40 -19.10 -12.60
C GLU A 183 7.11 -17.88 -13.52
N PRO A 184 6.11 -17.05 -13.21
CA PRO A 184 5.61 -16.00 -14.11
C PRO A 184 6.71 -15.03 -14.52
N ARG A 185 7.64 -14.74 -13.62
CA ARG A 185 8.76 -13.81 -13.84
C ARG A 185 9.84 -14.31 -14.79
N LYS A 186 9.78 -15.57 -15.20
CA LYS A 186 10.74 -16.19 -16.14
C LYS A 186 10.20 -16.27 -17.55
N HIS A 187 8.93 -15.97 -17.76
CA HIS A 187 8.26 -16.11 -19.05
C HIS A 187 8.00 -14.74 -19.69
N ALA A 188 8.52 -14.57 -20.91
CA ALA A 188 8.32 -13.36 -21.71
C ALA A 188 7.05 -13.41 -22.58
N ASP A 189 6.44 -14.60 -22.73
CA ASP A 189 5.23 -14.78 -23.52
C ASP A 189 3.97 -14.52 -22.68
N PRO A 190 3.16 -13.51 -23.00
CA PRO A 190 1.89 -13.25 -22.29
C PRO A 190 0.92 -14.43 -22.30
N ASP A 191 0.96 -15.26 -23.37
CA ASP A 191 0.07 -16.42 -23.48
C ASP A 191 0.41 -17.51 -22.46
N TYR A 192 1.64 -17.58 -21.94
CA TYR A 192 1.95 -18.45 -20.80
C TYR A 192 1.09 -18.09 -19.60
N HIS A 193 1.08 -16.83 -19.21
CA HIS A 193 0.32 -16.34 -18.06
C HIS A 193 -1.18 -16.58 -18.25
N TYR A 194 -1.69 -16.28 -19.44
CA TYR A 194 -3.10 -16.52 -19.77
C TYR A 194 -3.48 -17.99 -19.61
N ARG A 195 -2.71 -18.93 -20.21
CA ARG A 195 -2.98 -20.36 -20.13
C ARG A 195 -2.90 -20.92 -18.72
N GLU A 196 -1.92 -20.49 -17.93
CA GLU A 196 -1.77 -20.93 -16.54
C GLU A 196 -2.94 -20.49 -15.65
N ILE A 197 -3.36 -19.24 -15.77
CA ILE A 197 -4.51 -18.72 -15.02
C ILE A 197 -5.80 -19.38 -15.51
N GLN A 198 -6.01 -19.48 -16.81
CA GLN A 198 -7.16 -20.15 -17.41
C GLN A 198 -7.28 -21.62 -16.94
N ALA A 199 -6.17 -22.36 -16.91
CA ALA A 199 -6.15 -23.74 -16.44
C ALA A 199 -6.59 -23.86 -14.97
N ALA A 200 -6.09 -22.97 -14.10
CA ALA A 200 -6.50 -22.93 -12.70
C ALA A 200 -8.00 -22.65 -12.56
N LEU A 201 -8.52 -21.65 -13.30
CA LEU A 201 -9.95 -21.32 -13.29
C LEU A 201 -10.82 -22.49 -13.78
N LYS A 202 -10.41 -23.17 -14.87
CA LYS A 202 -11.11 -24.36 -15.40
C LYS A 202 -11.09 -25.52 -14.41
N THR A 203 -9.97 -25.73 -13.70
CA THR A 203 -9.89 -26.75 -12.66
C THR A 203 -10.89 -26.49 -11.54
N ALA A 204 -10.93 -25.26 -11.01
CA ALA A 204 -11.90 -24.88 -9.98
C ALA A 204 -13.35 -24.96 -10.48
N ALA A 205 -13.62 -24.51 -11.71
CA ALA A 205 -14.94 -24.60 -12.33
C ALA A 205 -15.44 -26.03 -12.42
N SER A 206 -14.57 -27.01 -12.74
CA SER A 206 -14.92 -28.43 -12.83
C SER A 206 -15.40 -29.06 -11.51
N LYS A 207 -15.20 -28.39 -10.39
CA LYS A 207 -15.63 -28.83 -9.06
C LYS A 207 -17.02 -28.33 -8.67
N MET A 208 -17.65 -27.56 -9.55
CA MET A 208 -18.97 -26.98 -9.32
C MET A 208 -19.89 -27.22 -10.54
N THR A 209 -21.18 -27.16 -10.34
CA THR A 209 -22.16 -27.37 -11.43
C THR A 209 -22.26 -26.17 -12.39
N ARG A 210 -21.83 -24.99 -11.94
CA ARG A 210 -21.73 -23.73 -12.70
C ARG A 210 -20.79 -22.79 -11.97
N VAL A 211 -20.42 -21.71 -12.62
CA VAL A 211 -19.70 -20.58 -12.02
C VAL A 211 -20.60 -19.34 -12.13
N ASP A 212 -20.78 -18.61 -11.03
CA ASP A 212 -21.59 -17.40 -10.98
C ASP A 212 -20.72 -16.13 -11.02
N ALA A 213 -19.48 -16.18 -10.46
CA ALA A 213 -18.53 -15.08 -10.46
C ALA A 213 -17.09 -15.55 -10.21
N ILE A 214 -16.12 -14.74 -10.59
CA ILE A 214 -14.67 -14.98 -10.41
C ILE A 214 -14.04 -13.77 -9.77
N GLY A 215 -13.33 -13.95 -8.65
CA GLY A 215 -12.57 -12.91 -7.98
C GLY A 215 -11.09 -13.25 -7.86
N GLY A 216 -10.22 -12.26 -8.07
CA GLY A 216 -8.79 -12.44 -8.09
C GLY A 216 -8.02 -11.49 -7.18
N SER A 217 -6.96 -12.04 -6.59
CA SER A 217 -5.92 -11.37 -5.82
C SER A 217 -4.63 -11.46 -6.61
N SER A 218 -3.91 -10.36 -6.78
CA SER A 218 -2.62 -10.38 -7.46
C SER A 218 -1.78 -9.15 -7.11
N ALA A 219 -0.47 -9.36 -6.94
CA ALA A 219 0.45 -8.27 -6.66
C ALA A 219 0.55 -7.30 -7.84
N GLY A 220 0.46 -6.00 -7.56
CA GLY A 220 0.58 -4.92 -8.55
C GLY A 220 -0.59 -3.95 -8.54
N ILE A 221 -0.55 -2.99 -9.46
CA ILE A 221 -1.57 -1.95 -9.62
C ILE A 221 -2.56 -2.37 -10.70
N TYR A 222 -3.83 -2.43 -10.32
CA TYR A 222 -4.94 -2.83 -11.19
C TYR A 222 -5.94 -1.68 -11.34
N ILE A 223 -6.31 -1.35 -12.58
CA ILE A 223 -7.37 -0.38 -12.90
C ILE A 223 -8.37 -1.06 -13.83
N ASP A 224 -9.61 -1.18 -13.41
CA ASP A 224 -10.69 -1.81 -14.18
C ASP A 224 -10.33 -3.20 -14.72
N ASN A 225 -9.78 -4.06 -13.85
CA ASN A 225 -9.30 -5.41 -14.17
C ASN A 225 -8.10 -5.46 -15.14
N ARG A 226 -7.42 -4.33 -15.35
CA ARG A 226 -6.22 -4.23 -16.18
C ARG A 226 -4.99 -4.10 -15.28
N PRO A 227 -4.03 -5.03 -15.35
CA PRO A 227 -2.75 -4.87 -14.68
C PRO A 227 -1.95 -3.75 -15.35
N MET A 228 -1.82 -2.62 -14.66
CA MET A 228 -1.09 -1.46 -15.17
C MET A 228 0.41 -1.59 -14.85
N VAL A 229 0.73 -1.98 -13.62
CA VAL A 229 2.10 -2.27 -13.17
C VAL A 229 2.05 -3.53 -12.31
N ALA A 230 2.70 -4.61 -12.74
CA ALA A 230 2.74 -5.84 -11.96
C ALA A 230 4.04 -6.61 -12.18
N SER A 231 4.77 -6.86 -11.10
CA SER A 231 6.08 -7.54 -11.14
C SER A 231 6.02 -9.00 -11.64
N LEU A 232 4.83 -9.60 -11.64
CA LEU A 232 4.60 -10.94 -12.19
C LEU A 232 4.91 -10.99 -13.68
N PHE A 233 4.66 -9.90 -14.41
CA PHE A 233 4.80 -9.81 -15.88
C PHE A 233 6.06 -9.07 -16.31
N ARG A 234 7.03 -8.87 -15.42
CA ARG A 234 8.23 -8.05 -15.68
C ARG A 234 9.11 -8.52 -16.83
N SER A 235 9.02 -9.80 -17.22
CA SER A 235 9.78 -10.36 -18.36
C SER A 235 9.06 -10.21 -19.68
N VAL A 236 7.80 -9.78 -19.69
CA VAL A 236 7.05 -9.50 -20.92
C VAL A 236 7.58 -8.21 -21.54
N PRO A 237 7.97 -8.21 -22.83
CA PRO A 237 8.45 -7.03 -23.52
C PRO A 237 7.40 -5.91 -23.53
N ALA A 238 7.87 -4.65 -23.48
CA ALA A 238 6.98 -3.48 -23.39
C ALA A 238 5.99 -3.41 -24.56
N GLU A 239 6.41 -3.77 -25.78
CA GLU A 239 5.58 -3.80 -26.98
C GLU A 239 4.44 -4.84 -26.91
N ARG A 240 4.57 -5.87 -26.08
CA ARG A 240 3.54 -6.89 -25.85
C ARG A 240 2.76 -6.69 -24.54
N PHE A 241 3.11 -5.70 -23.74
CA PHE A 241 2.46 -5.49 -22.45
C PHE A 241 0.96 -5.16 -22.58
N GLY A 242 0.52 -4.65 -23.73
CA GLY A 242 -0.89 -4.49 -24.07
C GLY A 242 -1.72 -5.79 -23.99
N GLU A 243 -1.08 -6.95 -24.28
CA GLU A 243 -1.73 -8.26 -24.15
C GLU A 243 -1.95 -8.62 -22.66
N VAL A 244 -0.97 -8.29 -21.80
CA VAL A 244 -1.08 -8.43 -20.34
C VAL A 244 -2.20 -7.56 -19.79
N LYS A 245 -2.29 -6.29 -20.21
CA LYS A 245 -3.36 -5.37 -19.76
C LYS A 245 -4.76 -5.90 -20.10
N ASN A 246 -4.91 -6.70 -21.13
CA ASN A 246 -6.19 -7.28 -21.55
C ASN A 246 -6.43 -8.71 -21.02
N LEU A 247 -5.50 -9.29 -20.27
CA LEU A 247 -5.54 -10.68 -19.85
C LEU A 247 -6.83 -11.03 -19.09
N PHE A 248 -7.16 -10.29 -18.06
CA PHE A 248 -8.34 -10.56 -17.24
C PHE A 248 -9.64 -10.18 -17.95
N LEU A 249 -9.63 -9.21 -18.86
CA LEU A 249 -10.77 -8.89 -19.71
C LEU A 249 -11.07 -10.04 -20.68
N ARG A 250 -10.05 -10.70 -21.25
CA ARG A 250 -10.19 -11.90 -22.08
C ARG A 250 -10.78 -13.07 -21.27
N LEU A 251 -10.26 -13.31 -20.04
CA LEU A 251 -10.80 -14.35 -19.15
C LEU A 251 -12.27 -14.06 -18.77
N ARG A 252 -12.61 -12.81 -18.45
CA ARG A 252 -14.00 -12.41 -18.19
C ARG A 252 -14.92 -12.71 -19.35
N ALA A 253 -14.48 -12.39 -20.59
CA ALA A 253 -15.26 -12.69 -21.80
C ALA A 253 -15.40 -14.19 -22.05
N GLU A 254 -14.33 -14.99 -21.82
CA GLU A 254 -14.36 -16.44 -22.02
C GLU A 254 -15.30 -17.15 -21.03
N PHE A 255 -15.24 -16.79 -19.76
CA PHE A 255 -16.10 -17.42 -18.73
C PHE A 255 -17.54 -16.88 -18.73
N GLY A 256 -17.79 -15.71 -19.32
CA GLY A 256 -19.12 -15.09 -19.43
C GLY A 256 -19.76 -14.73 -18.09
N VAL A 257 -18.97 -14.51 -17.04
CA VAL A 257 -19.43 -14.16 -15.69
C VAL A 257 -18.70 -12.90 -15.17
N PRO A 258 -19.24 -12.19 -14.18
CA PRO A 258 -18.53 -11.12 -13.52
C PRO A 258 -17.15 -11.58 -13.02
N LEU A 259 -16.11 -10.80 -13.36
CA LEU A 259 -14.75 -11.05 -12.93
C LEU A 259 -14.13 -9.75 -12.41
N GLU A 260 -13.58 -9.81 -11.20
CA GLU A 260 -12.86 -8.68 -10.56
C GLU A 260 -11.51 -9.12 -10.05
N VAL A 261 -10.47 -8.35 -10.40
CA VAL A 261 -9.08 -8.56 -9.92
C VAL A 261 -8.56 -7.28 -9.31
N ILE A 262 -8.05 -7.39 -8.09
CA ILE A 262 -7.49 -6.25 -7.36
C ILE A 262 -6.14 -6.62 -6.73
N ASN A 263 -5.47 -5.62 -6.16
CA ASN A 263 -4.21 -5.79 -5.43
C ASN A 263 -4.37 -6.80 -4.27
N ASP A 264 -3.34 -7.61 -4.04
CA ASP A 264 -3.29 -8.64 -2.99
C ASP A 264 -3.32 -8.05 -1.57
N GLY A 265 -2.80 -6.83 -1.37
CA GLY A 265 -2.93 -6.09 -0.12
C GLY A 265 -4.40 -5.76 0.21
N ASP A 266 -5.17 -5.28 -0.77
CA ASP A 266 -6.60 -4.98 -0.59
C ASP A 266 -7.42 -6.26 -0.29
N VAL A 267 -7.11 -7.38 -0.97
CA VAL A 267 -7.75 -8.67 -0.67
C VAL A 267 -7.38 -9.15 0.74
N THR A 268 -6.15 -8.91 1.18
CA THR A 268 -5.71 -9.22 2.55
C THR A 268 -6.45 -8.39 3.59
N ALA A 269 -6.63 -7.09 3.36
CA ALA A 269 -7.42 -6.22 4.23
C ALA A 269 -8.89 -6.65 4.28
N LEU A 270 -9.47 -7.03 3.13
CA LEU A 270 -10.83 -7.58 3.04
C LEU A 270 -10.98 -8.89 3.82
N ALA A 271 -10.03 -9.81 3.69
CA ALA A 271 -10.02 -11.06 4.45
C ALA A 271 -9.96 -10.80 5.98
N GLY A 272 -9.16 -9.82 6.39
CA GLY A 272 -9.10 -9.35 7.76
C GLY A 272 -10.44 -8.77 8.24
N SER A 273 -11.04 -7.90 7.44
CA SER A 273 -12.36 -7.30 7.70
C SER A 273 -13.44 -8.37 7.87
N MET A 274 -13.44 -9.39 7.00
CA MET A 274 -14.36 -10.52 7.11
C MET A 274 -14.11 -11.39 8.35
N SER A 275 -12.84 -11.55 8.76
CA SER A 275 -12.46 -12.36 9.92
C SER A 275 -12.75 -11.68 11.26
N ILE A 276 -12.62 -10.34 11.32
CA ILE A 276 -12.89 -9.54 12.51
C ILE A 276 -14.39 -9.17 12.60
N ASP A 277 -15.09 -9.25 11.49
CA ASP A 277 -16.48 -8.80 11.29
C ASP A 277 -16.67 -7.29 11.59
N ASP A 278 -15.65 -6.48 11.24
CA ASP A 278 -15.68 -5.00 11.31
C ASP A 278 -14.92 -4.41 10.11
N ASN A 279 -14.99 -3.11 9.97
CA ASN A 279 -14.47 -2.30 8.87
C ASN A 279 -13.48 -1.24 9.38
N GLY A 280 -12.99 -0.36 8.49
CA GLY A 280 -11.96 0.62 8.86
C GLY A 280 -10.60 -0.05 9.09
N ILE A 281 -10.20 -0.94 8.19
CA ILE A 281 -9.04 -1.82 8.34
C ILE A 281 -7.94 -1.47 7.35
N LEU A 282 -6.75 -1.20 7.87
CA LEU A 282 -5.51 -1.17 7.10
C LEU A 282 -4.76 -2.48 7.33
N GLY A 283 -4.58 -3.27 6.27
CA GLY A 283 -3.65 -4.39 6.24
C GLY A 283 -2.27 -3.90 5.80
N ILE A 284 -1.21 -4.23 6.56
CA ILE A 284 0.16 -3.89 6.21
C ILE A 284 1.04 -5.13 6.30
N ALA A 285 1.67 -5.50 5.19
CA ALA A 285 2.53 -6.68 5.10
C ALA A 285 4.00 -6.27 5.03
N LEU A 286 4.77 -6.68 6.04
CA LEU A 286 6.21 -6.46 6.14
C LEU A 286 6.94 -7.67 5.53
N GLY A 287 7.11 -7.64 4.21
CA GLY A 287 7.67 -8.72 3.40
C GLY A 287 8.99 -8.39 2.72
N SER A 288 9.13 -8.73 1.44
CA SER A 288 10.24 -8.30 0.58
C SER A 288 10.23 -6.79 0.34
N SER A 289 9.05 -6.22 0.30
CA SER A 289 8.75 -4.79 0.37
C SER A 289 7.61 -4.61 1.37
N GLU A 290 7.18 -3.39 1.60
CA GLU A 290 5.92 -3.09 2.24
C GLU A 290 4.79 -3.29 1.22
N ALA A 291 3.69 -3.92 1.63
CA ALA A 291 2.46 -3.93 0.87
C ALA A 291 1.31 -3.55 1.79
N ALA A 292 0.35 -2.79 1.30
CA ALA A 292 -0.78 -2.36 2.08
C ALA A 292 -2.10 -2.51 1.31
N GLY A 293 -3.21 -2.57 2.06
CA GLY A 293 -4.55 -2.54 1.51
C GLY A 293 -5.51 -1.98 2.54
N TYR A 294 -6.61 -1.41 2.07
CA TYR A 294 -7.54 -0.69 2.93
C TYR A 294 -9.01 -1.01 2.62
N VAL A 295 -9.75 -1.33 3.67
CA VAL A 295 -11.21 -1.40 3.66
C VAL A 295 -11.72 -0.25 4.52
N ASP A 296 -12.53 0.63 3.97
CA ASP A 296 -13.04 1.80 4.68
C ASP A 296 -14.05 1.44 5.80
N THR A 297 -14.51 2.43 6.55
CA THR A 297 -15.45 2.23 7.66
C THR A 297 -16.83 1.74 7.23
N GLU A 298 -17.18 1.85 5.96
CA GLU A 298 -18.43 1.33 5.36
C GLU A 298 -18.24 -0.07 4.75
N GLY A 299 -17.01 -0.60 4.73
CA GLY A 299 -16.69 -1.91 4.16
C GLY A 299 -16.39 -1.88 2.67
N HIS A 300 -16.04 -0.73 2.11
CA HIS A 300 -15.75 -0.57 0.69
C HIS A 300 -14.25 -0.56 0.40
N ILE A 301 -13.89 -1.05 -0.78
CA ILE A 301 -12.57 -0.89 -1.38
C ILE A 301 -12.68 0.27 -2.38
N LYS A 302 -11.90 1.34 -2.17
CA LYS A 302 -12.04 2.60 -2.93
C LYS A 302 -11.27 2.63 -4.26
N GLY A 303 -10.54 1.56 -4.60
CA GLY A 303 -9.65 1.56 -5.77
C GLY A 303 -8.48 2.54 -5.63
N TRP A 304 -8.05 2.81 -4.39
CA TRP A 304 -6.81 3.50 -4.10
C TRP A 304 -5.62 2.59 -4.39
N LEU A 305 -4.44 3.17 -4.63
CA LEU A 305 -3.27 2.36 -4.95
C LEU A 305 -2.73 1.61 -3.73
N ASN A 306 -2.77 2.25 -2.55
CA ASN A 306 -2.23 1.74 -1.29
C ASN A 306 -0.76 1.25 -1.39
N GLU A 307 0.03 1.83 -2.32
CA GLU A 307 1.45 1.51 -2.52
C GLU A 307 2.32 2.29 -1.51
N LEU A 308 2.09 2.04 -0.22
CA LEU A 308 2.72 2.78 0.88
C LEU A 308 4.23 2.56 1.00
N ALA A 309 4.77 1.55 0.31
CA ALA A 309 6.22 1.35 0.17
C ALA A 309 6.97 2.60 -0.29
N PHE A 310 6.32 3.45 -1.10
CA PHE A 310 6.88 4.70 -1.60
C PHE A 310 6.42 5.94 -0.81
N ALA A 311 5.53 5.77 0.18
CA ALA A 311 5.05 6.86 1.01
C ALA A 311 6.16 7.38 1.94
N PRO A 312 6.28 8.71 2.12
CA PRO A 312 7.31 9.27 2.99
C PRO A 312 6.93 9.08 4.46
N VAL A 313 7.83 8.47 5.24
CA VAL A 313 7.65 8.19 6.67
C VAL A 313 8.77 8.78 7.54
N ASP A 314 9.92 9.10 6.93
CA ASP A 314 11.05 9.76 7.59
C ASP A 314 11.49 10.99 6.78
N TYR A 315 11.56 12.14 7.44
CA TYR A 315 11.99 13.40 6.82
C TYR A 315 13.45 13.76 7.14
N SER A 316 14.19 12.85 7.79
CA SER A 316 15.63 13.07 8.04
C SER A 316 16.39 13.28 6.73
N PRO A 317 17.31 14.25 6.66
CA PRO A 317 18.22 14.38 5.53
C PRO A 317 19.13 13.16 5.36
N ASP A 318 19.34 12.38 6.43
CA ASP A 318 20.14 11.15 6.46
C ASP A 318 19.29 9.87 6.26
N ALA A 319 18.01 10.02 5.94
CA ALA A 319 17.11 8.89 5.68
C ALA A 319 17.62 8.04 4.49
N PRO A 320 17.41 6.72 4.50
CA PRO A 320 17.81 5.85 3.41
C PRO A 320 17.12 6.25 2.11
N VAL A 321 17.85 6.10 1.02
CA VAL A 321 17.35 6.32 -0.34
C VAL A 321 16.64 5.05 -0.80
N ASP A 322 15.44 5.21 -1.32
CA ASP A 322 14.71 4.12 -1.99
C ASP A 322 15.31 3.85 -3.38
N GLU A 323 15.61 2.59 -3.66
CA GLU A 323 16.30 2.17 -4.87
C GLU A 323 15.50 2.42 -6.16
N TRP A 324 14.16 2.45 -6.07
CA TRP A 324 13.28 2.63 -7.22
C TRP A 324 12.98 4.09 -7.52
N SER A 325 12.53 4.81 -6.52
CA SER A 325 12.12 6.21 -6.68
C SER A 325 13.28 7.20 -6.55
N GLY A 326 14.42 6.77 -5.98
CA GLY A 326 15.52 7.67 -5.63
C GLY A 326 15.20 8.63 -4.50
N ASP A 327 14.01 8.55 -3.89
CA ASP A 327 13.62 9.41 -2.77
C ASP A 327 14.07 8.87 -1.43
N LYS A 328 14.14 9.75 -0.44
CA LYS A 328 14.55 9.42 0.93
C LYS A 328 13.36 9.16 1.83
N GLY A 329 13.54 8.23 2.76
CA GLY A 329 12.62 8.02 3.86
C GLY A 329 11.31 7.35 3.48
N CYS A 330 11.31 6.51 2.44
CA CYS A 330 10.14 5.77 1.98
C CYS A 330 9.85 4.53 2.83
N GLY A 331 8.57 4.16 2.96
CA GLY A 331 8.06 3.07 3.80
C GLY A 331 8.80 1.74 3.61
N ALA A 332 9.13 1.35 2.38
CA ALA A 332 9.84 0.11 2.07
C ALA A 332 11.14 -0.06 2.87
N SER A 333 11.89 1.03 3.11
CA SER A 333 13.14 1.02 3.86
C SER A 333 12.97 0.84 5.37
N TYR A 334 11.73 0.92 5.88
CA TYR A 334 11.37 0.84 7.30
C TYR A 334 10.48 -0.36 7.63
N PHE A 335 9.60 -0.75 6.71
CA PHE A 335 8.54 -1.74 6.94
C PHE A 335 8.69 -2.98 6.07
N SER A 336 9.93 -3.39 5.83
CA SER A 336 10.24 -4.60 5.07
C SER A 336 11.53 -5.28 5.55
N GLN A 337 11.89 -6.39 4.92
CA GLN A 337 13.18 -7.04 5.12
C GLN A 337 14.38 -6.13 4.81
N GLN A 338 14.20 -5.09 3.97
CA GLN A 338 15.26 -4.12 3.67
C GLN A 338 15.69 -3.36 4.92
N CYS A 339 14.76 -3.06 5.83
CA CYS A 339 15.08 -2.49 7.13
C CYS A 339 15.99 -3.42 7.95
N VAL A 340 15.70 -4.72 7.95
CA VAL A 340 16.52 -5.72 8.66
C VAL A 340 17.95 -5.73 8.11
N PHE A 341 18.09 -5.70 6.78
CA PHE A 341 19.41 -5.73 6.13
C PHE A 341 20.18 -4.43 6.38
N ARG A 342 19.52 -3.29 6.25
CA ARG A 342 20.08 -1.97 6.50
C ARG A 342 20.64 -1.82 7.93
N LEU A 343 19.90 -2.33 8.91
CA LEU A 343 20.27 -2.21 10.32
C LEU A 343 21.25 -3.30 10.80
N ALA A 344 21.46 -4.36 10.02
CA ALA A 344 22.27 -5.52 10.44
C ALA A 344 23.69 -5.13 10.86
N ALA A 345 24.39 -4.31 10.07
CA ALA A 345 25.74 -3.89 10.39
C ALA A 345 25.79 -3.08 11.68
N ARG A 346 24.85 -2.15 11.89
CA ARG A 346 24.72 -1.37 13.14
C ARG A 346 24.40 -2.25 14.35
N ALA A 347 23.75 -3.40 14.12
CA ALA A 347 23.43 -4.39 15.13
C ALA A 347 24.55 -5.40 15.41
N GLY A 348 25.72 -5.24 14.78
CA GLY A 348 26.84 -6.19 14.90
C GLY A 348 26.55 -7.53 14.23
N ILE A 349 25.72 -7.56 13.18
CA ILE A 349 25.39 -8.74 12.41
C ILE A 349 25.97 -8.61 11.01
N GLU A 350 26.92 -9.47 10.69
CA GLU A 350 27.42 -9.65 9.34
C GLU A 350 26.58 -10.71 8.62
N ILE A 351 25.84 -10.28 7.61
CA ILE A 351 25.01 -11.17 6.77
C ILE A 351 25.88 -11.69 5.63
N PRO A 352 25.97 -13.04 5.43
CA PRO A 352 26.74 -13.60 4.33
C PRO A 352 26.22 -13.11 2.96
N SER A 353 27.13 -12.64 2.11
CA SER A 353 26.80 -12.01 0.82
C SER A 353 26.25 -12.99 -0.22
N ASN A 354 26.50 -14.29 -0.07
CA ASN A 354 26.04 -15.35 -0.96
C ASN A 354 24.58 -15.77 -0.73
N LEU A 355 23.94 -15.29 0.32
CA LEU A 355 22.55 -15.60 0.63
C LEU A 355 21.58 -14.79 -0.25
N LYS A 356 20.47 -15.41 -0.66
CA LYS A 356 19.33 -14.71 -1.24
C LYS A 356 18.59 -13.93 -0.16
N ASP A 357 17.82 -12.93 -0.52
CA ASP A 357 17.16 -12.04 0.45
C ASP A 357 16.26 -12.78 1.46
N ALA A 358 15.52 -13.79 1.01
CA ALA A 358 14.72 -14.61 1.93
C ALA A 358 15.59 -15.36 2.96
N GLU A 359 16.76 -15.87 2.53
CA GLU A 359 17.73 -16.58 3.38
C GLU A 359 18.44 -15.59 4.33
N LYS A 360 18.74 -14.36 3.86
CA LYS A 360 19.27 -13.28 4.72
C LYS A 360 18.32 -12.95 5.87
N LEU A 361 17.03 -12.79 5.56
CA LEU A 361 16.00 -12.53 6.58
C LEU A 361 15.94 -13.68 7.59
N GLU A 362 15.86 -14.93 7.11
CA GLU A 362 15.83 -16.11 7.96
C GLU A 362 17.09 -16.20 8.84
N PHE A 363 18.27 -15.88 8.29
CA PHE A 363 19.53 -15.85 9.05
C PHE A 363 19.46 -14.88 10.25
N VAL A 364 18.93 -13.67 10.05
CA VAL A 364 18.78 -12.68 11.12
C VAL A 364 17.67 -13.08 12.10
N GLN A 365 16.57 -13.68 11.62
CA GLN A 365 15.50 -14.21 12.46
C GLN A 365 15.98 -15.33 13.37
N LYS A 366 16.82 -16.25 12.89
CA LYS A 366 17.46 -17.29 13.74
C LYS A 366 18.28 -16.69 14.87
N LYS A 367 18.97 -15.57 14.63
CA LYS A 367 19.67 -14.84 15.70
C LYS A 367 18.71 -14.18 16.69
N LEU A 368 17.56 -13.68 16.21
CA LEU A 368 16.51 -13.14 17.07
C LEU A 368 15.95 -14.21 18.00
N GLU A 369 15.63 -15.41 17.45
CA GLU A 369 15.13 -16.55 18.23
C GLU A 369 16.16 -17.05 19.25
N ALA A 370 17.45 -17.01 18.91
CA ALA A 370 18.54 -17.33 19.80
C ALA A 370 18.80 -16.25 20.88
N GLY A 371 18.06 -15.13 20.87
CA GLY A 371 18.19 -14.06 21.88
C GLY A 371 19.37 -13.12 21.65
N PHE A 372 19.93 -13.04 20.45
CA PHE A 372 21.03 -12.11 20.16
C PHE A 372 20.56 -10.66 20.27
N GLY A 373 21.23 -9.87 21.13
CA GLY A 373 20.80 -8.50 21.46
C GLY A 373 20.74 -7.55 20.25
N GLY A 374 21.67 -7.68 19.29
CA GLY A 374 21.66 -6.91 18.04
C GLY A 374 20.42 -7.20 17.18
N ALA A 375 20.02 -8.47 17.03
CA ALA A 375 18.82 -8.83 16.31
C ALA A 375 17.57 -8.27 17.02
N LEU A 376 17.51 -8.34 18.35
CA LEU A 376 16.44 -7.72 19.13
C LEU A 376 16.36 -6.20 18.91
N ALA A 377 17.51 -5.51 18.83
CA ALA A 377 17.57 -4.09 18.56
C ALA A 377 17.03 -3.72 17.17
N ILE A 378 17.22 -4.58 16.14
CA ILE A 378 16.63 -4.39 14.81
C ILE A 378 15.10 -4.38 14.91
N TRP A 379 14.49 -5.45 15.48
CA TRP A 379 13.03 -5.53 15.59
C TRP A 379 12.42 -4.44 16.48
N ARG A 380 13.13 -4.03 17.53
CA ARG A 380 12.73 -2.87 18.35
C ARG A 380 12.75 -1.59 17.54
N SER A 381 13.79 -1.34 16.73
CA SER A 381 13.84 -0.18 15.83
C SER A 381 12.69 -0.20 14.82
N MET A 382 12.43 -1.36 14.19
CA MET A 382 11.29 -1.51 13.28
C MET A 382 9.95 -1.24 13.97
N GLY A 383 9.77 -1.71 15.21
CA GLY A 383 8.55 -1.45 15.99
C GLY A 383 8.34 0.03 16.29
N VAL A 384 9.43 0.75 16.61
CA VAL A 384 9.39 2.21 16.79
C VAL A 384 9.03 2.91 15.49
N TYR A 385 9.70 2.58 14.38
CA TYR A 385 9.38 3.14 13.06
C TYR A 385 7.90 2.89 12.72
N LEU A 386 7.41 1.67 12.94
CA LEU A 386 6.03 1.30 12.64
C LEU A 386 5.04 2.10 13.50
N GLY A 387 5.36 2.36 14.77
CA GLY A 387 4.53 3.19 15.64
C GLY A 387 4.34 4.62 15.09
N TYR A 388 5.41 5.24 14.63
CA TYR A 388 5.33 6.57 13.99
C TYR A 388 4.72 6.51 12.59
N GLY A 389 5.02 5.48 11.79
CA GLY A 389 4.45 5.29 10.47
C GLY A 389 2.95 5.09 10.50
N LEU A 390 2.44 4.26 11.42
CA LEU A 390 1.00 4.07 11.61
C LEU A 390 0.31 5.33 12.13
N ALA A 391 0.99 6.17 12.93
CA ALA A 391 0.46 7.47 13.32
C ALA A 391 0.36 8.43 12.13
N GLN A 392 1.33 8.39 11.20
CA GLN A 392 1.25 9.11 9.92
C GLN A 392 0.08 8.58 9.07
N TYR A 393 -0.09 7.26 8.97
CA TYR A 393 -1.16 6.66 8.17
C TYR A 393 -2.55 7.00 8.75
N ALA A 394 -2.69 7.05 10.06
CA ALA A 394 -3.94 7.44 10.74
C ALA A 394 -4.37 8.90 10.45
N ASP A 395 -3.48 9.76 9.97
CA ASP A 395 -3.83 11.11 9.52
C ASP A 395 -4.47 11.13 8.11
N PHE A 396 -4.43 9.99 7.38
CA PHE A 396 -4.92 9.86 5.99
C PHE A 396 -5.94 8.75 5.78
N TYR A 397 -6.12 7.87 6.76
CA TYR A 397 -7.10 6.77 6.73
C TYR A 397 -8.00 6.82 7.97
N ASP A 398 -9.26 6.51 7.79
CA ASP A 398 -10.19 6.32 8.92
C ASP A 398 -10.03 4.92 9.49
N LEU A 399 -9.12 4.77 10.47
CA LEU A 399 -8.72 3.47 11.02
C LEU A 399 -9.46 3.13 12.30
N LYS A 400 -9.98 1.89 12.36
CA LYS A 400 -10.37 1.20 13.58
C LYS A 400 -9.43 0.02 13.88
N HIS A 401 -8.88 -0.58 12.85
CA HIS A 401 -8.02 -1.77 12.96
C HIS A 401 -6.79 -1.65 12.07
N VAL A 402 -5.67 -2.18 12.54
CA VAL A 402 -4.47 -2.40 11.74
C VAL A 402 -4.07 -3.87 11.85
N LEU A 403 -3.94 -4.54 10.70
CA LEU A 403 -3.45 -5.91 10.58
C LEU A 403 -1.99 -5.87 10.16
N ILE A 404 -1.09 -6.37 11.02
CA ILE A 404 0.36 -6.40 10.74
C ILE A 404 0.75 -7.83 10.39
N LEU A 405 1.24 -8.03 9.17
CA LEU A 405 1.57 -9.36 8.63
C LEU A 405 2.92 -9.33 7.92
N GLY A 406 3.23 -10.42 7.20
CA GLY A 406 4.46 -10.57 6.43
C GLY A 406 5.54 -11.32 7.17
N ARG A 407 6.59 -11.68 6.45
CA ARG A 407 7.67 -12.53 6.98
C ARG A 407 8.44 -11.93 8.14
N CYS A 408 8.52 -10.60 8.22
CA CYS A 408 9.17 -9.93 9.35
C CYS A 408 8.41 -10.10 10.68
N THR A 409 7.13 -10.52 10.65
CA THR A 409 6.33 -10.80 11.86
C THR A 409 6.46 -12.23 12.38
N SER A 410 7.15 -13.11 11.64
CA SER A 410 7.27 -14.53 12.03
C SER A 410 8.00 -14.70 13.35
N GLY A 411 7.66 -15.77 14.08
CA GLY A 411 8.24 -16.08 15.37
C GLY A 411 7.99 -14.98 16.40
N ARG A 412 9.03 -14.57 17.13
CA ARG A 412 8.99 -13.51 18.13
C ARG A 412 8.83 -12.11 17.51
N GLY A 413 9.13 -11.96 16.20
CA GLY A 413 9.21 -10.67 15.53
C GLY A 413 7.92 -9.85 15.66
N GLY A 414 6.78 -10.43 15.37
CA GLY A 414 5.49 -9.76 15.44
C GLY A 414 5.17 -9.13 16.80
N ASN A 415 5.40 -9.87 17.88
CA ASN A 415 5.16 -9.35 19.23
C ASN A 415 6.09 -8.21 19.60
N ILE A 416 7.35 -8.25 19.15
CA ILE A 416 8.31 -7.15 19.38
C ILE A 416 7.88 -5.91 18.61
N LEU A 417 7.44 -6.05 17.36
CA LEU A 417 6.91 -4.95 16.56
C LEU A 417 5.71 -4.30 17.26
N LEU A 418 4.71 -5.09 17.68
CA LEU A 418 3.54 -4.58 18.40
C LEU A 418 3.91 -3.86 19.69
N SER A 419 4.87 -4.39 20.45
CA SER A 419 5.36 -3.73 21.67
C SER A 419 5.97 -2.37 21.37
N GLY A 420 6.73 -2.25 20.28
CA GLY A 420 7.30 -0.98 19.82
C GLY A 420 6.23 0.03 19.41
N VAL A 421 5.22 -0.41 18.65
CA VAL A 421 4.09 0.44 18.27
C VAL A 421 3.37 0.99 19.51
N ARG A 422 3.03 0.11 20.47
CA ARG A 422 2.35 0.51 21.70
C ARG A 422 3.18 1.50 22.51
N GLN A 423 4.49 1.25 22.66
CA GLN A 423 5.39 2.15 23.37
C GLN A 423 5.41 3.56 22.74
N VAL A 424 5.45 3.66 21.41
CA VAL A 424 5.39 4.94 20.70
C VAL A 424 4.04 5.61 20.95
N TRP A 425 2.94 4.88 20.83
CA TRP A 425 1.62 5.46 20.98
C TRP A 425 1.32 5.88 22.42
N GLU A 426 1.76 5.12 23.42
CA GLU A 426 1.65 5.51 24.84
C GLU A 426 2.34 6.85 25.12
N VAL A 427 3.47 7.12 24.46
CA VAL A 427 4.29 8.32 24.74
C VAL A 427 3.91 9.52 23.86
N GLU A 428 3.59 9.27 22.58
CA GLU A 428 3.42 10.34 21.57
C GLU A 428 1.98 10.52 21.07
N PHE A 429 1.20 9.44 21.01
CA PHE A 429 -0.11 9.41 20.37
C PHE A 429 -1.14 8.61 21.19
N PRO A 430 -1.37 8.95 22.48
CA PRO A 430 -2.22 8.13 23.36
C PRO A 430 -3.67 7.98 22.84
N ASP A 431 -4.16 8.95 22.08
CA ASP A 431 -5.48 8.90 21.44
C ASP A 431 -5.62 7.77 20.40
N LEU A 432 -4.52 7.32 19.79
CA LEU A 432 -4.55 6.22 18.83
C LEU A 432 -4.74 4.86 19.51
N LEU A 433 -4.24 4.67 20.74
CA LEU A 433 -4.45 3.44 21.52
C LEU A 433 -5.91 3.19 21.87
N GLU A 434 -6.68 4.26 22.03
CA GLU A 434 -8.11 4.18 22.35
C GLU A 434 -8.95 3.91 21.09
N LYS A 435 -8.46 4.35 19.90
CA LYS A 435 -9.21 4.34 18.64
C LYS A 435 -8.91 3.16 17.76
N ILE A 436 -7.68 2.63 17.79
CA ILE A 436 -7.19 1.67 16.82
C ILE A 436 -6.73 0.39 17.48
N ALA A 437 -7.33 -0.73 17.10
CA ALA A 437 -6.93 -2.06 17.53
C ALA A 437 -5.85 -2.62 16.62
N LEU A 438 -4.77 -3.16 17.21
CA LEU A 438 -3.64 -3.75 16.50
C LEU A 438 -3.73 -5.28 16.52
N HIS A 439 -3.58 -5.91 15.37
CA HIS A 439 -3.74 -7.35 15.18
C HIS A 439 -2.52 -7.99 14.51
N LEU A 440 -2.19 -9.21 14.94
CA LEU A 440 -1.26 -10.13 14.29
C LEU A 440 -2.03 -11.39 13.89
N PRO A 441 -2.52 -11.49 12.68
CA PRO A 441 -3.28 -12.66 12.24
C PRO A 441 -2.39 -13.89 12.07
N ASP A 442 -2.95 -15.07 12.30
CA ASP A 442 -2.33 -16.38 12.07
C ASP A 442 -2.13 -16.62 10.56
N GLU A 443 -0.96 -17.14 10.18
CA GLU A 443 -0.62 -17.46 8.78
C GLU A 443 -1.56 -18.48 8.13
N LYS A 444 -2.06 -19.45 8.90
CA LYS A 444 -2.94 -20.50 8.40
C LYS A 444 -4.34 -19.97 8.09
N THR A 445 -4.86 -19.10 8.94
CA THR A 445 -6.14 -18.41 8.75
C THR A 445 -6.10 -17.47 7.55
N ARG A 446 -4.97 -16.80 7.32
CA ARG A 446 -4.76 -15.93 6.17
C ARG A 446 -4.95 -16.60 4.81
N ARG A 447 -4.37 -17.81 4.60
CA ARG A 447 -4.38 -18.48 3.29
C ARG A 447 -5.80 -18.86 2.85
N VAL A 448 -6.59 -19.42 3.74
CA VAL A 448 -7.98 -19.80 3.45
C VAL A 448 -8.88 -18.56 3.33
N GLY A 449 -8.73 -17.59 4.23
CA GLY A 449 -9.48 -16.33 4.22
C GLY A 449 -9.27 -15.52 2.93
N GLN A 450 -8.04 -15.47 2.41
CA GLN A 450 -7.69 -14.69 1.22
C GLN A 450 -8.38 -15.22 -0.05
N SER A 451 -8.41 -16.53 -0.28
CA SER A 451 -9.12 -17.12 -1.43
C SER A 451 -10.62 -16.88 -1.36
N VAL A 452 -11.22 -16.97 -0.17
CA VAL A 452 -12.66 -16.70 0.02
C VAL A 452 -12.95 -15.21 -0.15
N ALA A 453 -12.10 -14.34 0.38
CA ALA A 453 -12.20 -12.90 0.19
C ALA A 453 -12.10 -12.52 -1.29
N ALA A 454 -11.14 -13.09 -2.04
CA ALA A 454 -11.04 -12.90 -3.48
C ALA A 454 -12.31 -13.36 -4.20
N ALA A 455 -12.82 -14.57 -3.93
CA ALA A 455 -14.05 -15.09 -4.53
C ALA A 455 -15.26 -14.17 -4.28
N SER A 456 -15.25 -13.45 -3.16
CA SER A 456 -16.35 -12.56 -2.76
C SER A 456 -16.36 -11.21 -3.46
N LEU A 457 -15.32 -10.86 -4.25
CA LEU A 457 -15.17 -9.53 -4.83
C LEU A 457 -16.32 -9.12 -5.76
N PRO A 458 -16.68 -9.89 -6.80
CA PRO A 458 -17.69 -9.42 -7.73
C PRO A 458 -19.10 -9.50 -7.15
N ALA A 459 -19.92 -8.46 -7.37
CA ALA A 459 -21.35 -8.54 -7.19
C ALA A 459 -21.99 -9.37 -8.32
N LEU A 460 -23.07 -10.11 -8.02
CA LEU A 460 -23.91 -10.74 -9.05
C LEU A 460 -24.88 -9.69 -9.60
N GLU A 461 -24.92 -9.50 -10.90
CA GLU A 461 -25.88 -8.60 -11.55
C GLU A 461 -27.31 -9.04 -11.20
N GLY A 462 -28.11 -8.14 -10.64
CA GLY A 462 -29.54 -8.34 -10.37
C GLY A 462 -29.94 -8.68 -8.93
N LYS A 463 -29.06 -8.57 -7.96
CA LYS A 463 -29.38 -8.64 -6.51
C LYS A 463 -28.78 -7.43 -5.78
N SER A 464 -29.37 -6.26 -6.01
CA SER A 464 -29.18 -5.08 -5.16
C SER A 464 -30.30 -5.01 -4.11
#